data_659c873733f58177d88305008ff64cee
#
_entry.id   659c873733f58177d88305008ff64cee
#
_cell.length_a   1.000
_cell.length_b   1.000
_cell.length_c   1.000
_cell.angle_alpha   90.00
_cell.angle_beta   90.00
_cell.angle_gamma   90.00
#
_symmetry.space_group_name_H-M   'P 1'
#
loop_
_entity.id
_entity.type
_entity.pdbx_description
1 polymer ?
#
loop_
_entity_poly.entity_id
_entity_poly.type
_entity_poly.pdbx_seq_one_letter_code
_entity_poly.pdbx_strand_id
1 'polypeptide(L)'
;ESCTGGLIAATVTDIAGSSAWFDRGFIVYTPESKMELLGVQPETLNRCGVVSEPVAREMAVGALAHSNATIAVAVTGVAGPAGGTEKTPVGTVCFGFAVKTPQAVCAESSEQHFVGNRCQVREEAVKFSLKTLIALLS
;
A
#
# COMPACT_ATOMS: atom_id res chain seq x y z
N GLU A 1 -1.89 -1.85 4.23
CA GLU A 1 -1.73 -3.09 3.49
C GLU A 1 -3.09 -3.68 3.14
N SER A 2 -3.27 -4.16 1.92
CA SER A 2 -4.46 -4.90 1.52
C SER A 2 -4.05 -6.31 1.09
N CYS A 3 -3.66 -6.53 -0.15
CA CYS A 3 -3.29 -7.87 -0.62
C CYS A 3 -2.09 -8.49 0.11
N THR A 4 -1.24 -7.70 0.73
CA THR A 4 -0.09 -8.17 1.50
C THR A 4 -0.46 -8.61 2.93
N GLY A 5 -1.63 -8.21 3.43
CA GLY A 5 -2.24 -8.73 4.66
C GLY A 5 -1.42 -8.64 5.94
N GLY A 6 -0.48 -7.70 6.02
CA GLY A 6 0.43 -7.53 7.15
C GLY A 6 1.86 -7.98 6.87
N LEU A 7 2.13 -8.50 5.68
CA LEU A 7 3.44 -9.05 5.34
C LEU A 7 4.54 -7.98 5.31
N ILE A 8 4.22 -6.74 4.93
CA ILE A 8 5.18 -5.63 4.96
C ILE A 8 5.57 -5.33 6.41
N ALA A 9 4.59 -5.17 7.28
CA ALA A 9 4.84 -4.92 8.71
C ALA A 9 5.61 -6.08 9.35
N ALA A 10 5.26 -7.32 9.03
CA ALA A 10 5.99 -8.49 9.50
C ALA A 10 7.44 -8.47 9.04
N THR A 11 7.69 -8.13 7.78
CA THR A 11 9.05 -8.09 7.22
C THR A 11 9.91 -7.02 7.90
N VAL A 12 9.40 -5.82 8.10
CA VAL A 12 10.18 -4.76 8.76
C VAL A 12 10.42 -5.06 10.22
N THR A 13 9.48 -5.70 10.91
CA THR A 13 9.62 -6.05 12.33
C THR A 13 10.48 -7.29 12.57
N ASP A 14 10.86 -8.02 11.53
CA ASP A 14 11.88 -9.06 11.63
C ASP A 14 13.27 -8.49 11.97
N ILE A 15 13.47 -7.20 11.73
CA ILE A 15 14.76 -6.55 11.99
C ILE A 15 14.79 -6.04 13.42
N ALA A 16 15.77 -6.51 14.20
CA ALA A 16 15.97 -6.04 15.56
C ALA A 16 16.22 -4.52 15.57
N GLY A 17 15.57 -3.81 16.46
CA GLY A 17 15.68 -2.35 16.56
C GLY A 17 14.68 -1.59 15.70
N SER A 18 13.81 -2.29 14.98
CA SER A 18 12.78 -1.63 14.14
C SER A 18 11.82 -0.74 14.94
N SER A 19 11.65 -0.99 16.24
CA SER A 19 10.84 -0.13 17.11
C SER A 19 11.31 1.31 17.18
N ALA A 20 12.55 1.59 16.80
CA ALA A 20 13.09 2.95 16.76
C ALA A 20 12.53 3.78 15.60
N TRP A 21 11.99 3.14 14.56
CA TRP A 21 11.56 3.84 13.34
C TRP A 21 10.23 3.36 12.77
N PHE A 22 9.73 2.18 13.15
CA PHE A 22 8.44 1.69 12.69
C PHE A 22 7.35 2.05 13.68
N ASP A 23 6.34 2.78 13.24
CA ASP A 23 5.25 3.23 14.11
C ASP A 23 4.08 2.24 14.13
N ARG A 24 3.43 2.04 12.98
CA ARG A 24 2.25 1.17 12.90
C ARG A 24 1.96 0.75 11.46
N GLY A 25 1.12 -0.27 11.33
CA GLY A 25 0.57 -0.70 10.06
C GLY A 25 -0.94 -0.79 10.14
N PHE A 26 -1.61 -0.63 8.99
CA PHE A 26 -3.04 -0.78 8.84
C PHE A 26 -3.31 -1.91 7.87
N ILE A 27 -4.10 -2.90 8.27
CA ILE A 27 -4.54 -3.96 7.38
C ILE A 27 -5.98 -3.64 7.02
N VAL A 28 -6.20 -3.21 5.78
CA VAL A 28 -7.48 -2.70 5.28
C VAL A 28 -7.87 -3.51 4.04
N TYR A 29 -8.41 -4.68 4.26
CA TYR A 29 -8.64 -5.66 3.22
C TYR A 29 -9.87 -5.35 2.38
N THR A 30 -10.96 -4.91 3.01
CA THR A 30 -12.23 -4.58 2.34
C THR A 30 -12.28 -3.10 1.94
N PRO A 31 -13.12 -2.75 0.93
CA PRO A 31 -13.34 -1.33 0.62
C PRO A 31 -13.81 -0.53 1.83
N GLU A 32 -14.70 -1.10 2.65
CA GLU A 32 -15.22 -0.46 3.86
C GLU A 32 -14.11 -0.13 4.85
N SER A 33 -13.17 -1.06 5.06
CA SER A 33 -12.06 -0.83 5.99
C SER A 33 -11.12 0.26 5.48
N LYS A 34 -10.96 0.39 4.17
CA LYS A 34 -10.16 1.47 3.57
C LYS A 34 -10.77 2.84 3.87
N MET A 35 -12.08 2.94 3.80
CA MET A 35 -12.81 4.16 4.13
C MET A 35 -12.75 4.45 5.64
N GLU A 36 -13.05 3.46 6.46
CA GLU A 36 -13.17 3.62 7.91
C GLU A 36 -11.83 3.93 8.58
N LEU A 37 -10.77 3.22 8.21
CA LEU A 37 -9.47 3.34 8.87
C LEU A 37 -8.55 4.36 8.22
N LEU A 38 -8.63 4.54 6.91
CA LEU A 38 -7.71 5.40 6.17
C LEU A 38 -8.37 6.59 5.49
N GLY A 39 -9.69 6.70 5.56
CA GLY A 39 -10.40 7.83 4.97
C GLY A 39 -10.42 7.85 3.44
N VAL A 40 -10.27 6.69 2.80
CA VAL A 40 -10.40 6.60 1.34
C VAL A 40 -11.80 7.04 0.95
N GLN A 41 -11.91 7.88 -0.07
CA GLN A 41 -13.19 8.46 -0.48
C GLN A 41 -14.03 7.45 -1.25
N PRO A 42 -15.33 7.34 -0.93
CA PRO A 42 -16.23 6.45 -1.68
C PRO A 42 -16.25 6.75 -3.17
N GLU A 43 -16.18 8.02 -3.55
CA GLU A 43 -16.16 8.44 -4.94
C GLU A 43 -14.92 7.92 -5.69
N THR A 44 -13.79 7.89 -5.03
CA THR A 44 -12.55 7.36 -5.61
C THR A 44 -12.65 5.86 -5.83
N LEU A 45 -13.19 5.13 -4.85
CA LEU A 45 -13.43 3.69 -4.97
C LEU A 45 -14.39 3.38 -6.11
N ASN A 46 -15.48 4.14 -6.23
CA ASN A 46 -16.48 3.93 -7.27
C ASN A 46 -15.97 4.27 -8.67
N ARG A 47 -15.23 5.37 -8.80
CA ARG A 47 -14.72 5.84 -10.08
C ARG A 47 -13.52 5.07 -10.58
N CYS A 48 -12.58 4.76 -9.69
CA CYS A 48 -11.28 4.20 -10.08
C CYS A 48 -11.15 2.70 -9.77
N GLY A 49 -11.99 2.16 -8.91
CA GLY A 49 -11.89 0.78 -8.42
C GLY A 49 -10.91 0.65 -7.25
N VAL A 50 -11.05 -0.47 -6.54
CA VAL A 50 -10.26 -0.74 -5.33
C VAL A 50 -8.77 -0.87 -5.65
N VAL A 51 -8.45 -1.51 -6.77
CA VAL A 51 -7.07 -1.67 -7.25
C VAL A 51 -6.80 -0.57 -8.26
N SER A 52 -6.31 0.55 -7.77
CA SER A 52 -6.01 1.72 -8.60
C SER A 52 -4.99 2.61 -7.90
N GLU A 53 -4.29 3.40 -8.69
CA GLU A 53 -3.31 4.35 -8.16
C GLU A 53 -3.94 5.43 -7.28
N PRO A 54 -5.09 6.03 -7.64
CA PRO A 54 -5.73 7.02 -6.76
C PRO A 54 -6.11 6.44 -5.39
N VAL A 55 -6.63 5.21 -5.33
CA VAL A 55 -6.95 4.56 -4.05
C VAL A 55 -5.67 4.31 -3.25
N ALA A 56 -4.61 3.83 -3.88
CA ALA A 56 -3.33 3.62 -3.20
C ALA A 56 -2.76 4.91 -2.62
N ARG A 57 -2.84 6.03 -3.36
CA ARG A 57 -2.41 7.34 -2.86
C ARG A 57 -3.21 7.77 -1.64
N GLU A 58 -4.55 7.65 -1.70
CA GLU A 58 -5.41 8.03 -0.58
C GLU A 58 -5.15 7.16 0.64
N MET A 59 -4.89 5.87 0.45
CA MET A 59 -4.49 4.98 1.54
C MET A 59 -3.21 5.45 2.22
N ALA A 60 -2.19 5.81 1.44
CA ALA A 60 -0.91 6.26 1.99
C ALA A 60 -1.06 7.59 2.75
N VAL A 61 -1.80 8.54 2.19
CA VAL A 61 -2.09 9.83 2.84
C VAL A 61 -2.87 9.59 4.14
N GLY A 62 -3.87 8.71 4.11
CA GLY A 62 -4.65 8.35 5.30
C GLY A 62 -3.78 7.70 6.37
N ALA A 63 -2.82 6.87 5.99
CA ALA A 63 -1.89 6.25 6.94
C ALA A 63 -1.06 7.30 7.68
N LEU A 64 -0.59 8.34 6.99
CA LEU A 64 0.11 9.45 7.64
C LEU A 64 -0.81 10.25 8.56
N ALA A 65 -2.04 10.50 8.14
CA ALA A 65 -3.00 11.26 8.93
C ALA A 65 -3.37 10.55 10.25
N HIS A 66 -3.32 9.21 10.27
CA HIS A 66 -3.71 8.40 11.43
C HIS A 66 -2.51 7.78 12.16
N SER A 67 -1.32 8.36 11.99
CA SER A 67 -0.09 7.87 12.63
C SER A 67 0.83 9.02 12.98
N ASN A 68 1.92 8.70 13.65
CA ASN A 68 3.00 9.64 13.95
C ASN A 68 4.14 9.53 12.92
N ALA A 69 3.94 8.76 11.88
CA ALA A 69 4.95 8.52 10.85
C ALA A 69 5.15 9.75 9.94
N THR A 70 6.31 9.81 9.31
CA THR A 70 6.64 10.85 8.33
C THR A 70 6.67 10.31 6.90
N ILE A 71 6.66 9.00 6.75
CA ILE A 71 6.56 8.32 5.45
C ILE A 71 5.63 7.11 5.57
N ALA A 72 4.87 6.86 4.54
CA ALA A 72 3.96 5.71 4.47
C ALA A 72 3.97 5.09 3.07
N VAL A 73 3.83 3.77 3.03
CA VAL A 73 3.56 3.03 1.80
C VAL A 73 2.21 2.34 1.92
N ALA A 74 1.45 2.34 0.85
CA ALA A 74 0.17 1.63 0.75
C ALA A 74 0.18 0.70 -0.44
N VAL A 75 -0.49 -0.44 -0.30
CA VAL A 75 -0.54 -1.50 -1.32
C VAL A 75 -1.96 -2.00 -1.48
N THR A 76 -2.44 -2.04 -2.69
CA THR A 76 -3.72 -2.64 -3.06
C THR A 76 -3.55 -3.39 -4.38
N GLY A 77 -4.00 -4.63 -4.47
CA GLY A 77 -3.70 -5.44 -5.64
C GLY A 77 -4.52 -6.71 -5.75
N VAL A 78 -4.33 -7.39 -6.88
CA VAL A 78 -4.95 -8.67 -7.21
C VAL A 78 -3.88 -9.75 -7.13
N ALA A 79 -3.83 -10.46 -6.01
CA ALA A 79 -2.83 -11.50 -5.80
C ALA A 79 -3.12 -12.79 -6.59
N GLY A 80 -4.39 -13.05 -6.92
CA GLY A 80 -4.80 -14.25 -7.64
C GLY A 80 -5.03 -15.45 -6.72
N PRO A 81 -5.39 -16.61 -7.28
CA PRO A 81 -5.59 -16.87 -8.72
C PRO A 81 -6.87 -16.27 -9.29
N ALA A 82 -7.83 -15.88 -8.45
CA ALA A 82 -9.09 -15.26 -8.86
C ALA A 82 -9.07 -13.74 -8.65
N GLY A 83 -10.13 -13.06 -9.08
CA GLY A 83 -10.32 -11.63 -8.82
C GLY A 83 -9.76 -10.69 -9.88
N GLY A 84 -9.05 -11.20 -10.87
CA GLY A 84 -8.56 -10.37 -11.96
C GLY A 84 -9.65 -10.02 -12.96
N THR A 85 -9.48 -8.87 -13.60
CA THR A 85 -10.32 -8.40 -14.70
C THR A 85 -9.43 -8.07 -15.89
N GLU A 86 -10.04 -7.75 -17.04
CA GLU A 86 -9.27 -7.33 -18.21
C GLU A 86 -8.46 -6.06 -17.92
N LYS A 87 -9.05 -5.11 -17.21
CA LYS A 87 -8.42 -3.85 -16.83
C LYS A 87 -7.37 -4.02 -15.73
N THR A 88 -7.64 -4.88 -14.76
CA THR A 88 -6.74 -5.18 -13.64
C THR A 88 -6.55 -6.69 -13.54
N PRO A 89 -5.71 -7.28 -14.41
CA PRO A 89 -5.48 -8.73 -14.38
C PRO A 89 -4.77 -9.16 -13.10
N VAL A 90 -4.80 -10.46 -12.81
CA VAL A 90 -4.06 -11.04 -11.68
C VAL A 90 -2.58 -10.63 -11.77
N GLY A 91 -2.02 -10.20 -10.64
CA GLY A 91 -0.67 -9.67 -10.56
C GLY A 91 -0.58 -8.14 -10.61
N THR A 92 -1.69 -7.47 -10.91
CA THR A 92 -1.75 -6.00 -10.85
C THR A 92 -1.72 -5.55 -9.39
N VAL A 93 -0.73 -4.74 -9.05
CA VAL A 93 -0.58 -4.17 -7.70
C VAL A 93 -0.30 -2.69 -7.83
N CYS A 94 -1.08 -1.89 -7.12
CA CYS A 94 -0.92 -0.43 -7.07
C CYS A 94 -0.32 -0.03 -5.73
N PHE A 95 0.66 0.88 -5.79
CA PHE A 95 1.41 1.37 -4.65
C PHE A 95 1.19 2.86 -4.48
N GLY A 96 1.00 3.29 -3.24
CA GLY A 96 0.99 4.69 -2.88
C GLY A 96 2.12 4.97 -1.90
N PHE A 97 2.79 6.09 -2.09
CA PHE A 97 3.86 6.54 -1.20
C PHE A 97 3.56 7.97 -0.79
N ALA A 98 3.53 8.24 0.51
CA ALA A 98 3.26 9.58 1.02
C ALA A 98 4.39 9.99 1.95
N VAL A 99 4.84 11.23 1.80
CA VAL A 99 5.92 11.82 2.61
C VAL A 99 5.40 13.11 3.22
N LYS A 100 5.59 13.24 4.52
CA LYS A 100 5.21 14.43 5.26
C LYS A 100 6.39 15.37 5.34
N THR A 101 6.23 16.59 4.83
CA THR A 101 7.22 17.65 4.92
C THR A 101 6.67 18.76 5.83
N PRO A 102 7.50 19.74 6.26
CA PRO A 102 6.99 20.88 7.05
C PRO A 102 5.91 21.67 6.33
N GLN A 103 5.88 21.67 5.00
CA GLN A 103 4.95 22.46 4.21
C GLN A 103 3.69 21.67 3.82
N ALA A 104 3.81 20.37 3.56
CA ALA A 104 2.71 19.60 2.99
C ALA A 104 2.95 18.10 3.08
N VAL A 105 1.92 17.32 2.71
CA VAL A 105 2.03 15.89 2.46
C VAL A 105 2.10 15.71 0.93
N CYS A 106 3.17 15.07 0.47
CA CYS A 106 3.34 14.75 -0.94
C CYS A 106 3.07 13.26 -1.13
N ALA A 107 2.29 12.91 -2.16
CA ALA A 107 1.95 11.53 -2.45
C ALA A 107 2.24 11.19 -3.91
N GLU A 108 2.80 10.02 -4.12
CA GLU A 108 3.07 9.45 -5.43
C GLU A 108 2.44 8.07 -5.52
N SER A 109 2.29 7.55 -6.71
CA SER A 109 1.75 6.21 -6.93
C SER A 109 2.40 5.55 -8.12
N SER A 110 2.30 4.22 -8.15
CA SER A 110 2.78 3.42 -9.27
C SER A 110 1.96 2.15 -9.37
N GLU A 111 1.82 1.64 -10.59
CA GLU A 111 1.18 0.37 -10.86
C GLU A 111 2.22 -0.59 -11.39
N GLN A 112 2.26 -1.80 -10.82
CA GLN A 112 3.15 -2.86 -11.24
C GLN A 112 2.35 -4.11 -11.61
N HIS A 113 2.94 -4.94 -12.47
CA HIS A 113 2.35 -6.20 -12.89
C HIS A 113 3.35 -7.31 -12.60
N PHE A 114 3.04 -8.13 -11.60
CA PHE A 114 3.91 -9.22 -11.18
C PHE A 114 3.44 -10.54 -11.76
N VAL A 115 4.38 -11.36 -12.18
CA VAL A 115 4.14 -12.70 -12.69
C VAL A 115 4.35 -13.71 -11.57
N GLY A 116 3.49 -14.74 -11.51
CA GLY A 116 3.63 -15.81 -10.55
C GLY A 116 2.32 -16.13 -9.82
N ASN A 117 2.42 -17.02 -8.85
CA ASN A 117 1.29 -17.42 -8.03
C ASN A 117 1.00 -16.36 -6.95
N ARG A 118 -0.06 -16.58 -6.18
CA ARG A 118 -0.49 -15.66 -5.12
C ARG A 118 0.63 -15.31 -4.13
N CYS A 119 1.40 -16.31 -3.70
CA CYS A 119 2.50 -16.11 -2.78
C CYS A 119 3.59 -15.23 -3.40
N GLN A 120 3.94 -15.49 -4.65
CA GLN A 120 4.97 -14.72 -5.37
C GLN A 120 4.55 -13.27 -5.60
N VAL A 121 3.29 -13.03 -5.98
CA VAL A 121 2.78 -11.67 -6.17
C VAL A 121 2.86 -10.88 -4.86
N ARG A 122 2.46 -11.48 -3.74
CA ARG A 122 2.52 -10.84 -2.42
C ARG A 122 3.96 -10.55 -2.01
N GLU A 123 4.88 -11.48 -2.22
CA GLU A 123 6.31 -11.29 -1.93
C GLU A 123 6.91 -10.16 -2.78
N GLU A 124 6.60 -10.13 -4.06
CA GLU A 124 7.08 -9.08 -4.96
C GLU A 124 6.52 -7.70 -4.56
N ALA A 125 5.28 -7.66 -4.10
CA ALA A 125 4.68 -6.43 -3.60
C ALA A 125 5.44 -5.90 -2.37
N VAL A 126 5.83 -6.78 -1.45
CA VAL A 126 6.64 -6.40 -0.28
C VAL A 126 8.01 -5.86 -0.73
N LYS A 127 8.69 -6.57 -1.61
CA LYS A 127 10.01 -6.15 -2.12
C LYS A 127 9.94 -4.78 -2.79
N PHE A 128 8.98 -4.59 -3.67
CA PHE A 128 8.80 -3.31 -4.36
C PHE A 128 8.55 -2.16 -3.38
N SER A 129 7.68 -2.40 -2.40
CA SER A 129 7.37 -1.42 -1.36
C SER A 129 8.62 -0.98 -0.60
N LEU A 130 9.41 -1.95 -0.12
CA LEU A 130 10.58 -1.67 0.70
C LEU A 130 11.73 -1.04 -0.11
N LYS A 131 11.95 -1.52 -1.33
CA LYS A 131 12.97 -0.94 -2.22
C LYS A 131 12.65 0.52 -2.56
N THR A 132 11.37 0.82 -2.81
CA THR A 132 10.95 2.18 -3.13
C THR A 132 11.09 3.09 -1.90
N LEU A 133 10.71 2.60 -0.71
CA LEU A 133 10.91 3.36 0.53
C LEU A 133 12.37 3.69 0.77
N ILE A 134 13.27 2.72 0.56
CA ILE A 134 14.72 2.94 0.69
C ILE A 134 15.19 4.03 -0.28
N ALA A 135 14.74 3.99 -1.52
CA ALA A 135 15.08 5.00 -2.53
C ALA A 135 14.58 6.40 -2.13
N LEU A 136 13.37 6.49 -1.58
CA LEU A 136 12.79 7.76 -1.14
C LEU A 136 13.50 8.33 0.10
N LEU A 137 14.10 7.49 0.93
CA LEU A 137 14.81 7.88 2.15
C LEU A 137 16.30 8.19 1.89
N SER A 138 16.78 7.94 0.69
CA SER A 138 18.21 8.12 0.35
C SER A 138 18.55 9.54 -0.11
#